data_f47fe98c31a1dda4e0917810057f988f
#
_entry.id   f47fe98c31a1dda4e0917810057f988f
#
_cell.length_a   1.000
_cell.length_b   1.000
_cell.length_c   1.000
_cell.angle_alpha   90.00
_cell.angle_beta   90.00
_cell.angle_gamma   90.00
#
_symmetry.space_group_name_H-M   'P 1'
#
loop_
_entity.id
_entity.type
_entity.pdbx_description
1 polymer ?
#
loop_
_entity_poly.entity_id
_entity_poly.type
_entity_poly.pdbx_seq_one_letter_code
_entity_poly.pdbx_strand_id
1 'polypeptide(L)' 'MRRDYDIFEKFDDGSTLWRCWIRGQHEAKRKMQELAEHSENEFVLIDIQAETFLPVTVKAVHTN' A
#
# COMPACT_ATOMS: atom_id res chain seq x y z
N MET A 1 -18.16 9.66 -2.92
CA MET A 1 -18.19 8.41 -2.15
C MET A 1 -16.76 7.94 -1.89
N ARG A 2 -16.45 7.64 -0.65
CA ARG A 2 -15.11 7.18 -0.30
C ARG A 2 -15.00 5.67 -0.50
N ARG A 3 -13.84 5.25 -1.00
CA ARG A 3 -13.55 3.84 -1.17
C ARG A 3 -12.66 3.35 -0.03
N ASP A 4 -12.78 2.08 0.25
CA ASP A 4 -11.96 1.43 1.26
C ASP A 4 -10.82 0.70 0.59
N TYR A 5 -9.65 0.75 1.22
CA TYR A 5 -8.44 0.14 0.68
C TYR A 5 -7.74 -0.68 1.76
N ASP A 6 -7.17 -1.78 1.34
CA ASP A 6 -6.21 -2.53 2.13
C ASP A 6 -4.81 -2.21 1.65
N ILE A 7 -3.88 -2.10 2.58
CA ILE A 7 -2.47 -1.90 2.26
C ILE A 7 -1.71 -3.14 2.70
N PHE A 8 -0.98 -3.72 1.76
CA PHE A 8 -0.12 -4.87 2.00
C PHE A 8 1.33 -4.51 1.76
N GLU A 9 2.19 -5.06 2.57
CA GLU A 9 3.63 -5.00 2.37
C GLU A 9 4.05 -6.26 1.61
N LYS A 10 4.83 -6.09 0.54
CA LYS A 10 5.30 -7.19 -0.28
C LYS A 10 6.79 -7.38 -0.07
N PHE A 11 7.17 -8.59 0.28
CA PHE A 11 8.56 -8.94 0.56
C PHE A 11 9.23 -9.50 -0.68
N ASP A 12 10.57 -9.56 -0.65
CA ASP A 12 11.36 -10.01 -1.79
C ASP A 12 11.06 -11.45 -2.21
N ASP A 13 10.63 -12.28 -1.25
CA ASP A 13 10.30 -13.67 -1.55
C ASP A 13 8.90 -13.84 -2.16
N GLY A 14 8.20 -12.73 -2.38
CA GLY A 14 6.85 -12.73 -2.94
C GLY A 14 5.74 -12.82 -1.91
N SER A 15 6.07 -13.01 -0.65
CA SER A 15 5.05 -13.03 0.39
C SER A 15 4.53 -11.63 0.68
N THR A 16 3.33 -11.58 1.25
CA THR A 16 2.70 -10.31 1.58
C THR A 16 2.22 -10.33 3.01
N LEU A 17 2.18 -9.14 3.60
CA LEU A 17 1.68 -8.94 4.96
C LEU A 17 0.69 -7.78 4.95
N TRP A 18 -0.54 -8.04 5.42
CA TRP A 18 -1.53 -6.99 5.58
C TRP A 18 -1.07 -6.01 6.66
N ARG A 19 -1.12 -4.72 6.32
CA ARG A 19 -0.65 -3.69 7.25
C ARG A 19 -1.80 -2.93 7.87
N CYS A 20 -2.72 -2.45 7.04
CA CYS A 20 -3.83 -1.66 7.57
C CYS A 20 -4.93 -1.48 6.54
N TRP A 21 -6.07 -1.04 7.03
CA TRP A 21 -7.23 -0.66 6.24
C TRP A 21 -7.40 0.85 6.34
N ILE A 22 -7.65 1.49 5.20
CA ILE A 22 -7.81 2.95 5.14
C ILE A 22 -9.00 3.29 4.27
N ARG A 23 -9.80 4.23 4.71
CA ARG A 23 -10.89 4.78 3.91
C ARG A 23 -10.40 6.04 3.20
N GLY A 24 -10.64 6.11 1.87
CA GLY A 24 -10.29 7.25 1.06
C GLY A 24 -8.97 7.06 0.34
N GLN A 25 -8.98 7.31 -0.98
CA GLN A 25 -7.81 7.09 -1.83
C GLN A 25 -6.63 7.98 -1.42
N HIS A 26 -6.90 9.23 -1.14
CA HIS A 26 -5.85 10.17 -0.78
C HIS A 26 -5.17 9.75 0.54
N GLU A 27 -5.99 9.40 1.53
CA GLU A 27 -5.46 8.98 2.83
C GLU A 27 -4.71 7.65 2.72
N ALA A 28 -5.20 6.74 1.86
CA ALA A 28 -4.52 5.46 1.65
C ALA A 28 -3.14 5.66 1.04
N LYS A 29 -3.03 6.53 0.04
CA LYS A 29 -1.74 6.81 -0.60
C LYS A 29 -0.77 7.47 0.38
N ARG A 30 -1.27 8.39 1.19
CA ARG A 30 -0.44 9.06 2.19
C ARG A 30 0.07 8.07 3.22
N LYS A 31 -0.81 7.18 3.69
CA LYS A 31 -0.42 6.14 4.65
C LYS A 31 0.60 5.19 4.07
N MET A 32 0.41 4.83 2.80
CA MET A 32 1.33 3.94 2.12
C MET A 32 2.73 4.57 2.01
N GLN A 33 2.80 5.85 1.72
CA GLN A 33 4.07 6.57 1.69
C GLN A 33 4.72 6.62 3.06
N GLU A 34 3.92 6.84 4.10
CA GLU A 34 4.42 6.85 5.47
C GLU A 34 5.03 5.49 5.84
N LEU A 35 4.33 4.41 5.50
CA LEU A 35 4.84 3.06 5.76
C LEU A 35 6.12 2.79 4.97
N ALA A 36 6.17 3.26 3.73
CA ALA A 36 7.34 3.06 2.88
C ALA A 36 8.58 3.76 3.41
N GLU A 37 8.41 4.83 4.15
CA GLU A 37 9.54 5.54 4.76
C GLU A 37 10.23 4.70 5.82
N HIS A 38 9.54 3.71 6.38
CA HIS A 38 10.05 2.88 7.46
C HIS A 38 10.32 1.45 7.02
N SER A 39 10.37 1.21 5.71
CA SER A 39 10.56 -0.14 5.17
C SER A 39 11.27 -0.06 3.84
N GLU A 40 12.00 -1.10 3.49
CA GLU A 40 12.63 -1.22 2.17
C GLU A 40 11.78 -2.04 1.21
N ASN A 41 10.65 -2.54 1.67
CA ASN A 41 9.77 -3.38 0.87
C ASN A 41 8.79 -2.55 0.07
N GLU A 42 8.16 -3.18 -0.91
CA GLU A 42 7.10 -2.58 -1.69
C GLU A 42 5.79 -2.63 -0.94
N PHE A 43 4.90 -1.69 -1.23
CA PHE A 43 3.56 -1.69 -0.68
C PHE A 43 2.55 -1.69 -1.80
N VAL A 44 1.48 -2.46 -1.62
CA VAL A 44 0.44 -2.66 -2.62
C VAL A 44 -0.88 -2.17 -2.06
N LEU A 45 -1.59 -1.39 -2.86
CA LEU A 45 -2.90 -0.87 -2.52
C LEU A 45 -3.96 -1.70 -3.22
N ILE A 46 -4.94 -2.18 -2.46
CA ILE A 46 -6.05 -2.95 -3.01
C ILE A 46 -7.34 -2.21 -2.76
N ASP A 47 -8.09 -1.95 -3.84
CA ASP A 47 -9.41 -1.32 -3.75
C ASP A 47 -10.43 -2.41 -3.43
N ILE A 48 -10.96 -2.38 -2.22
CA ILE A 48 -11.87 -3.43 -1.75
C ILE A 48 -13.17 -3.42 -2.55
N GLN A 49 -13.71 -2.25 -2.88
CA GLN A 49 -14.97 -2.15 -3.59
C GLN A 49 -14.86 -2.63 -5.04
N ALA A 50 -13.71 -2.41 -5.65
CA ALA A 50 -13.51 -2.80 -7.04
C ALA A 50 -13.19 -4.28 -7.18
N GLU A 51 -12.83 -4.94 -6.10
CA GLU A 51 -12.40 -6.35 -6.08
C GLU A 51 -11.27 -6.59 -7.08
N THR A 52 -10.51 -5.57 -7.36
CA THR A 52 -9.38 -5.65 -8.29
C THR A 52 -8.14 -5.14 -7.62
N PHE A 53 -7.02 -5.73 -8.04
CA PHE A 53 -5.73 -5.19 -7.66
C PHE A 53 -5.53 -3.87 -8.37
N LEU A 54 -5.33 -2.82 -7.62
CA LEU A 54 -4.78 -1.60 -8.19
C LEU A 54 -3.27 -1.79 -8.15
N PRO A 55 -2.62 -1.84 -9.31
CA PRO A 55 -1.18 -2.08 -9.33
C PRO A 55 -0.40 -0.81 -8.96
N VAL A 56 -0.81 -0.17 -7.89
CA VAL A 56 -0.09 0.98 -7.36
C VAL A 56 0.88 0.45 -6.35
N THR A 57 2.11 0.35 -6.75
CA THR A 57 3.18 -0.09 -5.89
C THR A 57 4.02 1.12 -5.51
N VAL A 58 4.14 1.35 -4.22
CA VAL A 58 5.04 2.39 -3.73
C VAL A 58 6.23 1.69 -3.10
N LYS A 59 7.38 1.91 -3.68
CA LYS A 59 8.62 1.39 -3.13
C LYS A 59 9.31 2.51 -2.39
N ALA A 60 9.81 2.20 -1.21
CA ALA A 60 10.57 3.18 -0.44
C ALA A 60 11.77 3.64 -1.26
N VAL A 61 11.86 4.94 -1.48
CA VAL A 61 13.01 5.51 -2.18
C VAL A 61 13.98 6.00 -1.14
N HIS A 62 15.05 5.28 -1.00
CA HIS A 62 16.14 5.74 -0.16
C HIS A 62 17.07 6.55 -1.04
N THR A 63 16.87 7.84 -1.03
CA THR A 63 17.82 8.74 -1.68
C THR A 63 18.99 8.95 -0.74
N ASN A 64 20.08 8.47 -1.18
CA ASN A 64 21.32 8.77 -0.48
C ASN A 64 21.91 10.04 -1.05
#